data_1a2d6ef527d3f674e7fa70445674d77c
#
_entry.id   1a2d6ef527d3f674e7fa70445674d77c
#
_cell.length_a   1.000
_cell.length_b   1.000
_cell.length_c   1.000
_cell.angle_alpha   90.00
_cell.angle_beta   90.00
_cell.angle_gamma   90.00
#
_symmetry.space_group_name_H-M   'P 1'
#
loop_
_entity.id
_entity.type
_entity.pdbx_description
1 polymer ?
#
loop_
_entity_poly.entity_id
_entity_poly.type
_entity_poly.pdbx_seq_one_letter_code
_entity_poly.pdbx_strand_id
1 'polypeptide(L)'
;MDVQQELTKYISKALSNDLPKKTEFKTRFHLLDTLVSILTGRLLPPGKKAFQFSKAQGDVKESTLLGSDVKVSAINAGFSNGMAAHANETDDSTTEGRFHPGCAIVPATLAVAEREKLGSEEIIKAIALGYDIGVRITTSLGYKTPKTSIFATHSIGPIFGCAASAGALLKLTHEQCNYLLSYTVQQTSGLACWNRDPDHIEKAFVFSGMTTRNAICSALLAKENFTSVTDPLLGVRGFHEGFAHNPNPKLIIEKLGENFKIDTASLKKWSVGSPIQSMMDAIEYLLKNNKFDHKDITELVVDIPSDRYHIVNDRKILSISAQHLIAV
;
A
#
# COMPACT_ATOMS: atom_id res chain seq x y z
N MET A 1 10.96 13.55 -23.34
CA MET A 1 9.86 13.84 -22.39
C MET A 1 10.45 13.70 -21.01
N ASP A 2 10.38 14.72 -20.20
CA ASP A 2 10.95 14.75 -18.85
C ASP A 2 9.97 14.05 -17.87
N VAL A 3 10.33 12.85 -17.44
CA VAL A 3 9.50 12.03 -16.54
C VAL A 3 9.18 12.74 -15.24
N GLN A 4 10.17 13.44 -14.67
CA GLN A 4 10.03 14.17 -13.41
C GLN A 4 9.00 15.30 -13.55
N GLN A 5 9.10 16.09 -14.59
CA GLN A 5 8.21 17.23 -14.86
C GLN A 5 6.75 16.76 -15.11
N GLU A 6 6.57 15.71 -15.91
CA GLU A 6 5.22 15.20 -16.19
C GLU A 6 4.58 14.60 -14.92
N LEU A 7 5.35 13.86 -14.10
CA LEU A 7 4.86 13.28 -12.87
C LEU A 7 4.45 14.35 -11.84
N THR A 8 5.31 15.35 -11.61
CA THR A 8 5.04 16.44 -10.65
C THR A 8 3.85 17.30 -11.09
N LYS A 9 3.72 17.55 -12.39
CA LYS A 9 2.56 18.25 -12.96
C LYS A 9 1.26 17.43 -12.78
N TYR A 10 1.33 16.11 -12.98
CA TYR A 10 0.19 15.22 -12.77
C TYR A 10 -0.27 15.23 -11.31
N ILE A 11 0.66 15.07 -10.36
CA ILE A 11 0.34 15.11 -8.92
C ILE A 11 -0.29 16.45 -8.52
N SER A 12 0.30 17.57 -8.93
CA SER A 12 -0.18 18.90 -8.54
C SER A 12 -1.57 19.27 -9.08
N LYS A 13 -2.01 18.60 -10.15
CA LYS A 13 -3.31 18.83 -10.80
C LYS A 13 -4.34 17.72 -10.56
N ALA A 14 -4.01 16.67 -9.83
CA ALA A 14 -4.81 15.47 -9.73
C ALA A 14 -6.23 15.71 -9.19
N LEU A 15 -6.40 16.62 -8.24
CA LEU A 15 -7.72 16.93 -7.66
C LEU A 15 -8.60 17.81 -8.55
N SER A 16 -8.03 18.45 -9.57
CA SER A 16 -8.75 19.34 -10.49
C SER A 16 -9.52 18.60 -11.58
N ASN A 17 -9.23 17.33 -11.80
CA ASN A 17 -9.85 16.51 -12.83
C ASN A 17 -10.83 15.52 -12.21
N ASP A 18 -11.91 15.25 -12.92
CA ASP A 18 -12.85 14.20 -12.51
C ASP A 18 -12.32 12.82 -12.89
N LEU A 19 -12.61 11.85 -12.02
CA LEU A 19 -12.31 10.45 -12.31
C LEU A 19 -13.35 9.85 -13.27
N PRO A 20 -12.93 8.91 -14.14
CA PRO A 20 -13.88 8.07 -14.83
C PRO A 20 -14.82 7.37 -13.84
N LYS A 21 -16.11 7.26 -14.14
CA LYS A 21 -17.12 6.65 -13.24
C LYS A 21 -16.71 5.25 -12.73
N LYS A 22 -16.11 4.45 -13.60
CA LYS A 22 -15.60 3.12 -13.23
C LYS A 22 -14.51 3.20 -12.17
N THR A 23 -13.54 4.10 -12.36
CA THR A 23 -12.40 4.30 -11.44
C THR A 23 -12.90 4.84 -10.09
N GLU A 24 -13.80 5.82 -10.11
CA GLU A 24 -14.44 6.34 -8.90
C GLU A 24 -15.16 5.23 -8.11
N PHE A 25 -15.97 4.43 -8.79
CA PHE A 25 -16.71 3.32 -8.19
C PHE A 25 -15.73 2.31 -7.55
N LYS A 26 -14.72 1.87 -8.28
CA LYS A 26 -13.68 0.98 -7.73
C LYS A 26 -12.96 1.58 -6.53
N THR A 27 -12.61 2.85 -6.59
CA THR A 27 -11.94 3.54 -5.48
C THR A 27 -12.79 3.52 -4.20
N ARG A 28 -14.10 3.69 -4.32
CA ARG A 28 -15.03 3.58 -3.17
C ARG A 28 -15.02 2.19 -2.54
N PHE A 29 -14.93 1.12 -3.34
CA PHE A 29 -14.82 -0.24 -2.83
C PHE A 29 -13.50 -0.49 -2.11
N HIS A 30 -12.37 -0.06 -2.67
CA HIS A 30 -11.06 -0.17 -2.03
C HIS A 30 -10.96 0.65 -0.74
N LEU A 31 -11.59 1.83 -0.71
CA LEU A 31 -11.72 2.61 0.54
C LEU A 31 -12.52 1.84 1.60
N LEU A 32 -13.68 1.28 1.24
CA LEU A 32 -14.52 0.51 2.16
C LEU A 32 -13.78 -0.72 2.69
N ASP A 33 -13.14 -1.48 1.82
CA ASP A 33 -12.33 -2.67 2.16
C ASP A 33 -11.24 -2.32 3.18
N THR A 34 -10.50 -1.24 2.92
CA THR A 34 -9.45 -0.80 3.84
C THR A 34 -10.00 -0.29 5.17
N LEU A 35 -11.14 0.40 5.19
CA LEU A 35 -11.78 0.81 6.45
C LEU A 35 -12.16 -0.39 7.30
N VAL A 36 -12.72 -1.44 6.69
CA VAL A 36 -13.02 -2.70 7.39
C VAL A 36 -11.73 -3.34 7.92
N SER A 37 -10.68 -3.38 7.11
CA SER A 37 -9.36 -3.92 7.50
C SER A 37 -8.76 -3.15 8.70
N ILE A 38 -8.87 -1.81 8.72
CA ILE A 38 -8.42 -0.98 9.84
C ILE A 38 -9.20 -1.31 11.13
N LEU A 39 -10.53 -1.33 11.04
CA LEU A 39 -11.39 -1.53 12.21
C LEU A 39 -11.23 -2.92 12.82
N THR A 40 -11.05 -3.95 12.02
CA THR A 40 -10.79 -5.31 12.48
C THR A 40 -9.35 -5.48 12.96
N GLY A 41 -8.39 -4.99 12.20
CA GLY A 41 -6.97 -5.11 12.51
C GLY A 41 -6.51 -4.30 13.73
N ARG A 42 -7.23 -3.22 14.07
CA ARG A 42 -7.01 -2.47 15.31
C ARG A 42 -7.09 -3.35 16.56
N LEU A 43 -7.86 -4.43 16.52
CA LEU A 43 -8.03 -5.38 17.64
C LEU A 43 -6.91 -6.43 17.70
N LEU A 44 -6.05 -6.50 16.69
CA LEU A 44 -4.94 -7.44 16.59
C LEU A 44 -3.62 -6.86 17.14
N PRO A 45 -2.60 -7.66 17.42
CA PRO A 45 -1.34 -7.20 18.02
C PRO A 45 -0.68 -6.01 17.29
N PRO A 46 -0.52 -6.00 15.95
CA PRO A 46 0.08 -4.85 15.26
C PRO A 46 -0.71 -3.56 15.46
N GLY A 47 -2.04 -3.61 15.32
CA GLY A 47 -2.91 -2.45 15.49
C GLY A 47 -2.94 -1.94 16.94
N LYS A 48 -3.02 -2.84 17.92
CA LYS A 48 -2.98 -2.48 19.36
C LYS A 48 -1.68 -1.78 19.73
N LYS A 49 -0.53 -2.33 19.31
CA LYS A 49 0.79 -1.74 19.59
C LYS A 49 0.95 -0.37 18.94
N ALA A 50 0.55 -0.24 17.69
CA ALA A 50 0.63 1.03 16.96
C ALA A 50 -0.29 2.10 17.56
N PHE A 51 -1.50 1.73 17.98
CA PHE A 51 -2.43 2.62 18.68
C PHE A 51 -1.82 3.15 19.97
N GLN A 52 -1.30 2.27 20.82
CA GLN A 52 -0.67 2.66 22.08
C GLN A 52 0.55 3.56 21.86
N PHE A 53 1.41 3.20 20.89
CA PHE A 53 2.57 3.99 20.51
C PHE A 53 2.15 5.40 20.09
N SER A 54 1.25 5.53 19.13
CA SER A 54 0.81 6.84 18.60
C SER A 54 0.14 7.71 19.66
N LYS A 55 -0.69 7.11 20.52
CA LYS A 55 -1.32 7.81 21.65
C LYS A 55 -0.29 8.34 22.65
N ALA A 56 0.79 7.58 22.90
CA ALA A 56 1.82 7.95 23.87
C ALA A 56 2.77 9.06 23.37
N GLN A 57 2.83 9.30 22.04
CA GLN A 57 3.69 10.38 21.52
C GLN A 57 3.20 11.77 21.95
N GLY A 58 1.93 11.91 22.33
CA GLY A 58 1.30 13.19 22.66
C GLY A 58 1.36 14.12 21.45
N ASP A 59 0.44 14.97 21.17
CA ASP A 59 0.55 15.78 19.97
C ASP A 59 -0.60 16.75 19.73
N VAL A 60 -0.48 17.47 18.60
CA VAL A 60 -1.57 18.21 17.98
C VAL A 60 -2.68 17.24 17.57
N LYS A 61 -3.94 17.63 17.80
CA LYS A 61 -5.12 16.79 17.54
C LYS A 61 -5.65 17.04 16.12
N GLU A 62 -4.91 16.52 15.12
CA GLU A 62 -5.23 16.73 13.71
C GLU A 62 -6.11 15.62 13.12
N SER A 63 -5.78 14.35 13.43
CA SER A 63 -6.36 13.21 12.72
C SER A 63 -6.67 12.07 13.68
N THR A 64 -7.74 11.34 13.39
CA THR A 64 -8.33 10.30 14.25
C THR A 64 -7.58 8.96 14.14
N LEU A 65 -7.30 8.35 15.28
CA LEU A 65 -7.02 6.92 15.36
C LEU A 65 -8.35 6.17 15.14
N LEU A 66 -8.55 5.65 13.94
CA LEU A 66 -9.84 5.10 13.48
C LEU A 66 -10.38 4.01 14.42
N GLY A 67 -11.69 4.05 14.63
CA GLY A 67 -12.36 3.19 15.62
C GLY A 67 -12.18 3.67 17.08
N SER A 68 -11.78 4.93 17.30
CA SER A 68 -11.73 5.58 18.61
C SER A 68 -12.04 7.07 18.50
N ASP A 69 -12.11 7.76 19.64
CA ASP A 69 -12.23 9.21 19.78
C ASP A 69 -10.88 9.93 19.90
N VAL A 70 -9.77 9.18 19.84
CA VAL A 70 -8.41 9.72 20.02
C VAL A 70 -7.94 10.37 18.74
N LYS A 71 -7.48 11.63 18.84
CA LYS A 71 -6.81 12.36 17.78
C LYS A 71 -5.34 12.59 18.12
N VAL A 72 -4.50 12.49 17.10
CA VAL A 72 -3.05 12.70 17.14
C VAL A 72 -2.62 13.47 15.87
N SER A 73 -1.32 13.73 15.69
CA SER A 73 -0.83 14.30 14.42
C SER A 73 -1.18 13.41 13.22
N ALA A 74 -1.32 13.99 12.05
CA ALA A 74 -1.59 13.23 10.82
C ALA A 74 -0.53 12.14 10.57
N ILE A 75 0.74 12.41 10.89
CA ILE A 75 1.83 11.45 10.80
C ILE A 75 1.57 10.20 11.68
N ASN A 76 1.21 10.43 12.94
CA ASN A 76 0.95 9.34 13.89
C ASN A 76 -0.39 8.63 13.61
N ALA A 77 -1.40 9.34 13.13
CA ALA A 77 -2.66 8.73 12.69
C ALA A 77 -2.47 7.84 11.47
N GLY A 78 -1.77 8.32 10.43
CA GLY A 78 -1.41 7.54 9.26
C GLY A 78 -0.64 6.27 9.63
N PHE A 79 0.39 6.40 10.47
CA PHE A 79 1.16 5.27 10.99
C PHE A 79 0.27 4.22 11.67
N SER A 80 -0.52 4.64 12.65
CA SER A 80 -1.32 3.71 13.46
C SER A 80 -2.43 3.03 12.65
N ASN A 81 -3.16 3.79 11.85
CA ASN A 81 -4.22 3.28 10.99
C ASN A 81 -3.66 2.36 9.89
N GLY A 82 -2.47 2.66 9.37
CA GLY A 82 -1.77 1.81 8.43
C GLY A 82 -1.34 0.47 9.04
N MET A 83 -0.74 0.49 10.23
CA MET A 83 -0.42 -0.74 10.96
C MET A 83 -1.65 -1.60 11.21
N ALA A 84 -2.78 -0.99 11.53
CA ALA A 84 -4.05 -1.69 11.70
C ALA A 84 -4.58 -2.25 10.38
N ALA A 85 -4.48 -1.52 9.28
CA ALA A 85 -4.95 -1.95 7.96
C ALA A 85 -4.27 -3.23 7.47
N HIS A 86 -2.99 -3.43 7.81
CA HIS A 86 -2.23 -4.64 7.45
C HIS A 86 -1.94 -5.54 8.65
N ALA A 87 -2.74 -5.46 9.71
CA ALA A 87 -2.59 -6.33 10.88
C ALA A 87 -3.06 -7.78 10.63
N ASN A 88 -3.81 -7.98 9.57
CA ASN A 88 -4.29 -9.28 9.09
C ASN A 88 -4.18 -9.32 7.56
N GLU A 89 -4.47 -10.46 6.94
CA GLU A 89 -4.42 -10.69 5.49
C GLU A 89 -5.76 -10.35 4.80
N THR A 90 -6.43 -9.28 5.22
CA THR A 90 -7.75 -8.88 4.68
C THR A 90 -7.66 -7.82 3.58
N ASP A 91 -6.64 -7.00 3.61
CA ASP A 91 -6.44 -5.87 2.70
C ASP A 91 -6.19 -6.29 1.24
N ASP A 92 -6.50 -5.38 0.32
CA ASP A 92 -6.41 -5.56 -1.13
C ASP A 92 -4.98 -5.83 -1.65
N SER A 93 -4.85 -6.05 -2.94
CA SER A 93 -3.54 -6.28 -3.57
C SER A 93 -3.50 -5.84 -5.04
N THR A 94 -2.29 -5.58 -5.54
CA THR A 94 -2.02 -5.38 -6.96
C THR A 94 -0.99 -6.38 -7.47
N THR A 95 -1.36 -7.14 -8.50
CA THR A 95 -0.44 -8.08 -9.14
C THR A 95 0.62 -7.34 -9.96
N GLU A 96 0.25 -6.26 -10.63
CA GLU A 96 1.16 -5.44 -11.43
C GLU A 96 2.22 -4.77 -10.55
N GLY A 97 1.80 -4.10 -9.46
CA GLY A 97 2.71 -3.43 -8.54
C GLY A 97 3.40 -4.36 -7.53
N ARG A 98 2.86 -5.57 -7.32
CA ARG A 98 3.35 -6.56 -6.34
C ARG A 98 3.39 -6.05 -4.91
N PHE A 99 2.35 -5.38 -4.48
CA PHE A 99 2.18 -4.88 -3.12
C PHE A 99 0.70 -4.76 -2.75
N HIS A 100 0.43 -4.34 -1.51
CA HIS A 100 -0.89 -4.09 -0.95
C HIS A 100 -1.11 -2.58 -0.86
N PRO A 101 -1.79 -1.94 -1.83
CA PRO A 101 -1.87 -0.48 -1.88
C PRO A 101 -2.79 0.11 -0.81
N GLY A 102 -3.95 -0.49 -0.57
CA GLY A 102 -4.98 0.07 0.29
C GLY A 102 -4.50 0.30 1.71
N CYS A 103 -3.79 -0.67 2.30
CA CYS A 103 -3.36 -0.60 3.69
C CYS A 103 -2.46 0.60 4.03
N ALA A 104 -1.77 1.17 3.04
CA ALA A 104 -0.93 2.34 3.22
C ALA A 104 -1.58 3.63 2.69
N ILE A 105 -2.06 3.60 1.44
CA ILE A 105 -2.53 4.80 0.73
C ILE A 105 -3.80 5.35 1.38
N VAL A 106 -4.76 4.50 1.75
CA VAL A 106 -6.00 4.95 2.37
C VAL A 106 -5.76 5.59 3.74
N PRO A 107 -5.02 4.99 4.69
CA PRO A 107 -4.71 5.63 5.96
C PRO A 107 -3.96 6.96 5.81
N ALA A 108 -2.98 7.06 4.90
CA ALA A 108 -2.28 8.30 4.62
C ALA A 108 -3.22 9.38 4.10
N THR A 109 -4.07 9.03 3.14
CA THR A 109 -5.06 9.93 2.54
C THR A 109 -6.05 10.44 3.59
N LEU A 110 -6.63 9.56 4.40
CA LEU A 110 -7.61 9.93 5.42
C LEU A 110 -6.99 10.83 6.50
N ALA A 111 -5.77 10.53 6.94
CA ALA A 111 -5.09 11.33 7.94
C ALA A 111 -4.82 12.76 7.46
N VAL A 112 -4.35 12.93 6.22
CA VAL A 112 -4.10 14.26 5.64
C VAL A 112 -5.41 14.97 5.31
N ALA A 113 -6.41 14.25 4.78
CA ALA A 113 -7.71 14.85 4.46
C ALA A 113 -8.43 15.39 5.71
N GLU A 114 -8.37 14.66 6.84
CA GLU A 114 -8.95 15.13 8.11
C GLU A 114 -8.22 16.37 8.63
N ARG A 115 -6.88 16.35 8.60
CA ARG A 115 -6.04 17.52 8.94
C ARG A 115 -6.41 18.75 8.13
N GLU A 116 -6.58 18.60 6.81
CA GLU A 116 -6.90 19.70 5.88
C GLU A 116 -8.41 19.98 5.78
N LYS A 117 -9.26 19.23 6.51
CA LYS A 117 -10.73 19.34 6.52
C LYS A 117 -11.36 19.21 5.13
N LEU A 118 -10.87 18.26 4.34
CA LEU A 118 -11.31 17.99 2.98
C LEU A 118 -12.45 16.96 2.95
N GLY A 119 -13.24 17.00 1.88
CA GLY A 119 -14.42 16.17 1.69
C GLY A 119 -14.14 14.84 0.98
N SER A 120 -15.21 14.09 0.77
CA SER A 120 -15.13 12.75 0.17
C SER A 120 -14.66 12.76 -1.28
N GLU A 121 -14.93 13.83 -2.02
CA GLU A 121 -14.51 13.94 -3.42
C GLU A 121 -12.98 13.98 -3.53
N GLU A 122 -12.34 14.85 -2.76
CA GLU A 122 -10.88 14.95 -2.72
C GLU A 122 -10.23 13.65 -2.21
N ILE A 123 -10.84 13.00 -1.21
CA ILE A 123 -10.38 11.71 -0.68
C ILE A 123 -10.36 10.64 -1.78
N ILE A 124 -11.44 10.49 -2.54
CA ILE A 124 -11.56 9.49 -3.60
C ILE A 124 -10.54 9.77 -4.73
N LYS A 125 -10.41 11.03 -5.15
CA LYS A 125 -9.42 11.42 -6.17
C LYS A 125 -7.98 11.15 -5.70
N ALA A 126 -7.66 11.47 -4.45
CA ALA A 126 -6.33 11.25 -3.87
C ALA A 126 -6.01 9.75 -3.70
N ILE A 127 -6.96 8.91 -3.31
CA ILE A 127 -6.76 7.46 -3.24
C ILE A 127 -6.44 6.91 -4.64
N ALA A 128 -7.25 7.25 -5.66
CA ALA A 128 -7.02 6.79 -7.03
C ALA A 128 -5.64 7.21 -7.54
N LEU A 129 -5.21 8.45 -7.28
CA LEU A 129 -3.88 8.95 -7.59
C LEU A 129 -2.79 8.12 -6.90
N GLY A 130 -2.96 7.83 -5.61
CA GLY A 130 -1.98 7.06 -4.84
C GLY A 130 -1.74 5.67 -5.40
N TYR A 131 -2.82 4.94 -5.73
CA TYR A 131 -2.71 3.65 -6.41
C TYR A 131 -2.00 3.76 -7.74
N ASP A 132 -2.36 4.77 -8.53
CA ASP A 132 -1.77 4.99 -9.85
C ASP A 132 -0.24 5.20 -9.75
N ILE A 133 0.19 6.13 -8.91
CA ILE A 133 1.61 6.46 -8.77
C ILE A 133 2.40 5.31 -8.12
N GLY A 134 1.88 4.70 -7.06
CA GLY A 134 2.56 3.59 -6.38
C GLY A 134 2.85 2.42 -7.32
N VAL A 135 1.88 2.02 -8.13
CA VAL A 135 2.04 0.91 -9.09
C VAL A 135 3.02 1.29 -10.21
N ARG A 136 2.91 2.49 -10.78
CA ARG A 136 3.82 2.97 -11.85
C ARG A 136 5.26 3.00 -11.40
N ILE A 137 5.53 3.49 -10.19
CA ILE A 137 6.88 3.52 -9.62
C ILE A 137 7.44 2.10 -9.49
N THR A 138 6.70 1.17 -8.91
CA THR A 138 7.21 -0.20 -8.73
C THR A 138 7.40 -0.93 -10.06
N THR A 139 6.49 -0.78 -11.01
CA THR A 139 6.62 -1.40 -12.34
C THR A 139 7.82 -0.87 -13.12
N SER A 140 8.14 0.42 -12.95
CA SER A 140 9.28 1.06 -13.61
C SER A 140 10.65 0.51 -13.17
N LEU A 141 10.73 -0.14 -12.00
CA LEU A 141 11.96 -0.73 -11.47
C LEU A 141 12.35 -2.05 -12.18
N GLY A 142 11.43 -2.69 -12.86
CA GLY A 142 11.69 -3.89 -13.67
C GLY A 142 12.05 -5.14 -12.87
N TYR A 143 11.53 -5.33 -11.67
CA TYR A 143 11.71 -6.56 -10.90
C TYR A 143 10.98 -7.74 -11.55
N LYS A 144 11.72 -8.76 -11.99
CA LYS A 144 11.15 -9.95 -12.67
C LYS A 144 10.58 -10.97 -11.68
N THR A 145 11.22 -11.15 -10.53
CA THR A 145 10.77 -12.11 -9.50
C THR A 145 11.05 -11.59 -8.09
N PRO A 146 10.25 -11.99 -7.07
CA PRO A 146 10.53 -11.66 -5.67
C PRO A 146 11.89 -12.18 -5.17
N LYS A 147 12.39 -13.29 -5.74
CA LYS A 147 13.66 -13.92 -5.33
C LYS A 147 14.90 -13.07 -5.61
N THR A 148 14.84 -12.16 -6.58
CA THR A 148 16.00 -11.35 -6.99
C THR A 148 16.05 -9.98 -6.33
N SER A 149 15.02 -9.60 -5.57
CA SER A 149 14.96 -8.31 -4.91
C SER A 149 15.17 -8.46 -3.41
N ILE A 150 16.20 -7.80 -2.90
CA ILE A 150 16.38 -7.58 -1.46
C ILE A 150 15.51 -6.45 -0.95
N PHE A 151 15.02 -5.59 -1.84
CA PHE A 151 14.12 -4.50 -1.52
C PHE A 151 12.65 -4.98 -1.60
N ALA A 152 11.85 -4.53 -0.66
CA ALA A 152 10.43 -4.86 -0.60
C ALA A 152 9.62 -3.91 -1.50
N THR A 153 9.05 -4.40 -2.60
CA THR A 153 8.07 -3.64 -3.39
C THR A 153 6.89 -3.17 -2.54
N HIS A 154 6.58 -3.93 -1.49
CA HIS A 154 5.54 -3.64 -0.49
C HIS A 154 5.77 -2.38 0.34
N SER A 155 6.96 -1.79 0.30
CA SER A 155 7.25 -0.48 0.89
C SER A 155 7.50 0.59 -0.17
N ILE A 156 8.13 0.23 -1.29
CA ILE A 156 8.49 1.19 -2.35
C ILE A 156 7.24 1.76 -3.02
N GLY A 157 6.33 0.93 -3.51
CA GLY A 157 5.09 1.42 -4.13
C GLY A 157 4.23 2.26 -3.18
N PRO A 158 3.94 1.73 -1.98
CA PRO A 158 3.13 2.46 -1.01
C PRO A 158 3.68 3.83 -0.62
N ILE A 159 4.98 3.99 -0.38
CA ILE A 159 5.51 5.30 0.05
C ILE A 159 5.29 6.37 -1.02
N PHE A 160 5.52 6.06 -2.30
CA PHE A 160 5.26 7.01 -3.39
C PHE A 160 3.77 7.26 -3.60
N GLY A 161 2.94 6.22 -3.47
CA GLY A 161 1.48 6.36 -3.54
C GLY A 161 0.94 7.24 -2.43
N CYS A 162 1.35 7.02 -1.18
CA CYS A 162 0.99 7.85 -0.04
C CYS A 162 1.48 9.30 -0.20
N ALA A 163 2.71 9.48 -0.69
CA ALA A 163 3.27 10.81 -0.91
C ALA A 163 2.49 11.59 -1.98
N ALA A 164 2.14 10.95 -3.10
CA ALA A 164 1.32 11.57 -4.14
C ALA A 164 -0.06 11.98 -3.62
N SER A 165 -0.75 11.09 -2.90
CA SER A 165 -2.04 11.38 -2.27
C SER A 165 -1.95 12.54 -1.29
N ALA A 166 -0.97 12.51 -0.38
CA ALA A 166 -0.76 13.57 0.61
C ALA A 166 -0.41 14.90 -0.06
N GLY A 167 0.49 14.88 -1.05
CA GLY A 167 0.89 16.07 -1.79
C GLY A 167 -0.28 16.73 -2.53
N ALA A 168 -1.14 15.94 -3.16
CA ALA A 168 -2.35 16.44 -3.82
C ALA A 168 -3.32 17.09 -2.82
N LEU A 169 -3.59 16.44 -1.67
CA LEU A 169 -4.48 16.96 -0.63
C LEU A 169 -3.94 18.24 0.03
N LEU A 170 -2.61 18.35 0.20
CA LEU A 170 -1.95 19.58 0.66
C LEU A 170 -1.91 20.67 -0.41
N LYS A 171 -2.42 20.39 -1.63
CA LYS A 171 -2.40 21.33 -2.77
C LYS A 171 -1.01 21.85 -3.06
N LEU A 172 -0.02 20.94 -3.09
CA LEU A 172 1.35 21.31 -3.38
C LEU A 172 1.48 21.84 -4.80
N THR A 173 2.29 22.90 -4.97
CA THR A 173 2.65 23.42 -6.29
C THR A 173 3.48 22.40 -7.06
N HIS A 174 3.64 22.63 -8.36
CA HIS A 174 4.51 21.79 -9.20
C HIS A 174 5.94 21.69 -8.64
N GLU A 175 6.51 22.81 -8.16
CA GLU A 175 7.82 22.86 -7.54
C GLU A 175 7.86 22.08 -6.21
N GLN A 176 6.87 22.28 -5.34
CA GLN A 176 6.75 21.54 -4.09
C GLN A 176 6.56 20.03 -4.33
N CYS A 177 5.92 19.62 -5.43
CA CYS A 177 5.86 18.21 -5.81
C CYS A 177 7.24 17.64 -6.17
N ASN A 178 8.17 18.44 -6.68
CA ASN A 178 9.55 18.01 -6.84
C ASN A 178 10.23 17.78 -5.48
N TYR A 179 10.07 18.70 -4.53
CA TYR A 179 10.57 18.53 -3.16
C TYR A 179 9.97 17.28 -2.50
N LEU A 180 8.66 17.07 -2.63
CA LEU A 180 7.97 15.88 -2.17
C LEU A 180 8.63 14.60 -2.66
N LEU A 181 8.84 14.46 -3.97
CA LEU A 181 9.46 13.28 -4.56
C LEU A 181 10.88 13.07 -4.05
N SER A 182 11.66 14.14 -3.89
CA SER A 182 13.01 14.04 -3.37
C SER A 182 13.06 13.55 -1.93
N TYR A 183 12.26 14.13 -1.03
CA TYR A 183 12.17 13.67 0.36
C TYR A 183 11.57 12.27 0.48
N THR A 184 10.69 11.88 -0.45
CA THR A 184 10.16 10.51 -0.52
C THR A 184 11.25 9.53 -0.91
N VAL A 185 12.08 9.85 -1.92
CA VAL A 185 13.24 9.03 -2.31
C VAL A 185 14.19 8.80 -1.13
N GLN A 186 14.54 9.85 -0.39
CA GLN A 186 15.45 9.75 0.76
C GLN A 186 14.88 8.92 1.91
N GLN A 187 13.57 8.83 2.03
CA GLN A 187 12.89 8.03 3.06
C GLN A 187 12.40 6.66 2.55
N THR A 188 12.66 6.35 1.28
CA THR A 188 12.32 5.05 0.70
C THR A 188 13.24 3.99 1.27
N SER A 189 12.65 2.98 1.89
CA SER A 189 13.34 1.88 2.54
C SER A 189 12.46 0.63 2.52
N GLY A 190 12.92 -0.41 3.19
CA GLY A 190 12.24 -1.69 3.34
C GLY A 190 13.02 -2.82 2.66
N LEU A 191 13.45 -3.76 3.49
CA LEU A 191 14.14 -4.97 3.05
C LEU A 191 13.17 -6.15 3.15
N ALA A 192 13.35 -7.15 2.31
CA ALA A 192 12.53 -8.35 2.29
C ALA A 192 12.76 -9.28 3.52
N CYS A 193 13.57 -8.88 4.51
CA CYS A 193 13.80 -9.63 5.75
C CYS A 193 12.53 -9.80 6.59
N TRP A 194 11.52 -8.94 6.43
CA TRP A 194 10.19 -9.07 7.02
C TRP A 194 9.51 -10.42 6.71
N ASN A 195 9.93 -11.12 5.65
CA ASN A 195 9.44 -12.47 5.36
C ASN A 195 9.67 -13.47 6.51
N ARG A 196 10.56 -13.15 7.44
CA ARG A 196 10.86 -13.96 8.64
C ARG A 196 10.15 -13.47 9.90
N ASP A 197 9.29 -12.46 9.77
CA ASP A 197 8.50 -11.91 10.88
C ASP A 197 7.63 -13.02 11.50
N PRO A 198 7.73 -13.27 12.80
CA PRO A 198 7.02 -14.35 13.47
C PRO A 198 5.58 -14.01 13.85
N ASP A 199 5.22 -12.73 13.97
CA ASP A 199 3.98 -12.27 14.58
C ASP A 199 3.22 -11.19 13.78
N HIS A 200 3.62 -10.97 12.53
CA HIS A 200 3.00 -10.02 11.61
C HIS A 200 3.15 -8.53 11.97
N ILE A 201 3.97 -8.20 12.97
CA ILE A 201 4.16 -6.81 13.43
C ILE A 201 5.14 -6.06 12.52
N GLU A 202 6.33 -6.63 12.26
CA GLU A 202 7.32 -6.02 11.36
C GLU A 202 6.79 -5.97 9.92
N LYS A 203 6.07 -6.99 9.48
CA LYS A 203 5.43 -7.00 8.17
C LYS A 203 4.44 -5.83 8.03
N ALA A 204 3.54 -5.63 8.99
CA ALA A 204 2.61 -4.50 8.98
C ALA A 204 3.34 -3.15 9.00
N PHE A 205 4.46 -3.05 9.71
CA PHE A 205 5.30 -1.85 9.72
C PHE A 205 5.89 -1.55 8.34
N VAL A 206 6.48 -2.55 7.67
CA VAL A 206 7.11 -2.37 6.35
C VAL A 206 6.08 -2.08 5.26
N PHE A 207 4.93 -2.77 5.28
CA PHE A 207 3.90 -2.63 4.25
C PHE A 207 3.15 -1.32 4.35
N SER A 208 2.91 -0.83 5.56
CA SER A 208 2.08 0.33 5.77
C SER A 208 2.61 1.35 6.78
N GLY A 209 2.85 0.98 8.03
CA GLY A 209 3.16 1.95 9.09
C GLY A 209 4.32 2.89 8.75
N MET A 210 5.45 2.34 8.30
CA MET A 210 6.62 3.10 7.89
C MET A 210 6.32 3.98 6.68
N THR A 211 5.66 3.42 5.68
CA THR A 211 5.41 4.09 4.40
C THR A 211 4.45 5.27 4.55
N THR A 212 3.36 5.10 5.32
CA THR A 212 2.42 6.18 5.62
C THR A 212 3.09 7.32 6.37
N ARG A 213 3.80 6.99 7.46
CA ARG A 213 4.50 7.98 8.29
C ARG A 213 5.51 8.79 7.47
N ASN A 214 6.38 8.10 6.74
CA ASN A 214 7.45 8.74 5.99
C ASN A 214 6.91 9.59 4.83
N ALA A 215 5.88 9.12 4.13
CA ALA A 215 5.24 9.85 3.04
C ALA A 215 4.54 11.13 3.51
N ILE A 216 3.77 11.06 4.61
CA ILE A 216 3.13 12.25 5.19
C ILE A 216 4.20 13.26 5.65
N CYS A 217 5.28 12.78 6.27
CA CYS A 217 6.41 13.63 6.65
C CYS A 217 7.02 14.33 5.42
N SER A 218 7.30 13.59 4.34
CA SER A 218 7.80 14.16 3.08
C SER A 218 6.87 15.25 2.53
N ALA A 219 5.55 15.03 2.57
CA ALA A 219 4.57 15.97 2.06
C ALA A 219 4.50 17.25 2.91
N LEU A 220 4.59 17.13 4.22
CA LEU A 220 4.62 18.29 5.13
C LEU A 220 5.92 19.08 4.99
N LEU A 221 7.08 18.44 4.85
CA LEU A 221 8.34 19.12 4.56
C LEU A 221 8.27 19.92 3.24
N ALA A 222 7.73 19.30 2.19
CA ALA A 222 7.53 19.98 0.91
C ALA A 222 6.58 21.18 1.02
N LYS A 223 5.52 21.07 1.82
CA LYS A 223 4.57 22.15 2.10
C LYS A 223 5.26 23.37 2.73
N GLU A 224 6.21 23.12 3.61
CA GLU A 224 7.03 24.16 4.27
C GLU A 224 8.21 24.64 3.41
N ASN A 225 8.24 24.29 2.11
CA ASN A 225 9.27 24.70 1.16
C ASN A 225 10.70 24.24 1.54
N PHE A 226 10.84 23.07 2.13
CA PHE A 226 12.14 22.42 2.24
C PHE A 226 12.62 22.08 0.82
N THR A 227 13.61 22.82 0.35
CA THR A 227 14.15 22.69 -1.02
C THR A 227 14.92 21.39 -1.20
N SER A 228 15.06 20.93 -2.43
CA SER A 228 15.68 19.64 -2.74
C SER A 228 16.40 19.64 -4.10
N VAL A 229 17.01 18.51 -4.45
CA VAL A 229 17.55 18.28 -5.80
C VAL A 229 16.41 18.24 -6.84
N THR A 230 16.72 18.56 -8.09
CA THR A 230 15.72 18.74 -9.16
C THR A 230 15.28 17.43 -9.82
N ASP A 231 16.12 16.39 -9.82
CA ASP A 231 15.84 15.11 -10.47
C ASP A 231 16.17 13.92 -9.55
N PRO A 232 15.40 13.72 -8.47
CA PRO A 232 15.67 12.63 -7.52
C PRO A 232 15.37 11.24 -8.07
N LEU A 233 14.54 11.11 -9.12
CA LEU A 233 14.13 9.81 -9.63
C LEU A 233 15.16 9.21 -10.59
N LEU A 234 15.60 10.00 -11.58
CA LEU A 234 16.41 9.51 -12.72
C LEU A 234 17.80 10.15 -12.77
N GLY A 235 18.05 11.19 -11.99
CA GLY A 235 19.34 11.87 -11.94
C GLY A 235 20.45 10.99 -11.36
N VAL A 236 21.67 11.50 -11.45
CA VAL A 236 22.88 10.82 -10.95
C VAL A 236 22.72 10.47 -9.46
N ARG A 237 22.98 9.22 -9.10
CA ARG A 237 22.75 8.66 -7.75
C ARG A 237 21.29 8.79 -7.29
N GLY A 238 20.36 8.79 -8.25
CA GLY A 238 18.93 8.88 -8.00
C GLY A 238 18.29 7.53 -7.68
N PHE A 239 16.97 7.56 -7.52
CA PHE A 239 16.18 6.42 -7.09
C PHE A 239 16.31 5.20 -8.02
N HIS A 240 16.23 5.40 -9.34
CA HIS A 240 16.34 4.28 -10.29
C HIS A 240 17.72 3.64 -10.29
N GLU A 241 18.79 4.44 -10.13
CA GLU A 241 20.15 3.90 -10.05
C GLU A 241 20.33 3.02 -8.79
N GLY A 242 19.72 3.43 -7.66
CA GLY A 242 19.84 2.69 -6.40
C GLY A 242 18.92 1.48 -6.28
N PHE A 243 17.71 1.52 -6.87
CA PHE A 243 16.66 0.53 -6.60
C PHE A 243 16.25 -0.32 -7.80
N ALA A 244 16.49 0.12 -9.05
CA ALA A 244 16.00 -0.59 -10.21
C ALA A 244 16.89 -1.77 -10.60
N HIS A 245 16.26 -2.86 -11.05
CA HIS A 245 16.96 -4.02 -11.60
C HIS A 245 17.07 -3.98 -13.14
N ASN A 246 15.96 -3.65 -13.79
CA ASN A 246 15.87 -3.47 -15.23
C ASN A 246 14.94 -2.27 -15.51
N PRO A 247 15.44 -1.04 -15.36
CA PRO A 247 14.61 0.15 -15.33
C PRO A 247 13.88 0.44 -16.63
N ASN A 248 12.60 0.77 -16.53
CA ASN A 248 11.82 1.36 -17.61
C ASN A 248 11.07 2.61 -17.11
N PRO A 249 11.76 3.77 -17.05
CA PRO A 249 11.15 5.00 -16.51
C PRO A 249 9.93 5.51 -17.28
N LYS A 250 9.78 5.12 -18.55
CA LYS A 250 8.61 5.52 -19.37
C LYS A 250 7.29 5.02 -18.78
N LEU A 251 7.31 3.88 -18.06
CA LEU A 251 6.12 3.33 -17.41
C LEU A 251 5.54 4.26 -16.32
N ILE A 252 6.36 5.17 -15.76
CA ILE A 252 5.90 6.13 -14.75
C ILE A 252 4.86 7.08 -15.35
N ILE A 253 5.07 7.51 -16.60
CA ILE A 253 4.25 8.55 -17.25
C ILE A 253 3.36 8.04 -18.38
N GLU A 254 3.38 6.74 -18.66
CA GLU A 254 2.61 6.16 -19.74
C GLU A 254 1.10 6.30 -19.48
N LYS A 255 0.38 7.04 -20.32
CA LYS A 255 -1.08 7.27 -20.20
C LYS A 255 -1.53 7.76 -18.81
N LEU A 256 -0.80 8.73 -18.23
CA LEU A 256 -1.21 9.41 -17.00
C LEU A 256 -2.58 10.07 -17.19
N GLY A 257 -3.49 9.82 -16.24
CA GLY A 257 -4.85 10.37 -16.27
C GLY A 257 -5.83 9.64 -17.21
N GLU A 258 -5.36 8.63 -17.95
CA GLU A 258 -6.21 7.80 -18.84
C GLU A 258 -6.35 6.36 -18.31
N ASN A 259 -5.25 5.79 -17.80
CA ASN A 259 -5.19 4.41 -17.35
C ASN A 259 -4.87 4.35 -15.86
N PHE A 260 -5.89 4.30 -15.03
CA PHE A 260 -5.77 4.28 -13.57
C PHE A 260 -5.46 2.88 -13.06
N LYS A 261 -4.37 2.72 -12.33
CA LYS A 261 -3.89 1.41 -11.83
C LYS A 261 -4.78 0.78 -10.75
N ILE A 262 -5.62 1.56 -10.07
CA ILE A 262 -6.64 1.02 -9.17
C ILE A 262 -7.66 0.14 -9.91
N ASP A 263 -7.88 0.37 -11.19
CA ASP A 263 -8.82 -0.41 -12.00
C ASP A 263 -8.42 -1.89 -12.16
N THR A 264 -7.14 -2.19 -11.94
CA THR A 264 -6.57 -3.55 -11.98
C THR A 264 -6.26 -4.13 -10.60
N ALA A 265 -6.42 -3.34 -9.54
CA ALA A 265 -6.26 -3.83 -8.16
C ALA A 265 -7.40 -4.79 -7.79
N SER A 266 -7.12 -5.73 -6.90
CA SER A 266 -8.02 -6.82 -6.53
C SER A 266 -8.32 -6.79 -5.03
N LEU A 267 -9.61 -6.83 -4.69
CA LEU A 267 -10.07 -7.15 -3.35
C LEU A 267 -9.89 -8.64 -3.09
N LYS A 268 -9.58 -9.03 -1.87
CA LYS A 268 -9.49 -10.44 -1.48
C LYS A 268 -10.89 -11.02 -1.24
N LYS A 269 -11.15 -12.18 -1.80
CA LYS A 269 -12.35 -12.97 -1.50
C LYS A 269 -12.23 -13.65 -0.15
N TRP A 270 -11.04 -14.14 0.18
CA TRP A 270 -10.71 -14.83 1.41
C TRP A 270 -9.77 -13.99 2.27
N SER A 271 -9.98 -13.95 3.58
CA SER A 271 -9.12 -13.23 4.53
C SER A 271 -7.82 -13.99 4.81
N VAL A 272 -7.06 -14.29 3.76
CA VAL A 272 -5.84 -15.10 3.80
C VAL A 272 -4.76 -14.49 2.91
N GLY A 273 -3.52 -14.95 3.06
CA GLY A 273 -2.39 -14.52 2.22
C GLY A 273 -2.67 -14.66 0.73
N SER A 274 -2.20 -13.70 -0.07
CA SER A 274 -2.49 -13.65 -1.52
C SER A 274 -2.18 -14.95 -2.28
N PRO A 275 -1.09 -15.70 -2.00
CA PRO A 275 -0.85 -16.97 -2.69
C PRO A 275 -1.86 -18.08 -2.38
N ILE A 276 -2.65 -17.93 -1.30
CA ILE A 276 -3.62 -18.94 -0.86
C ILE A 276 -5.00 -18.72 -1.50
N GLN A 277 -5.28 -17.54 -2.06
CA GLN A 277 -6.58 -17.23 -2.66
C GLN A 277 -7.03 -18.29 -3.67
N SER A 278 -6.16 -18.67 -4.60
CA SER A 278 -6.46 -19.68 -5.63
C SER A 278 -6.64 -21.09 -5.06
N MET A 279 -5.95 -21.41 -3.97
CA MET A 279 -6.14 -22.70 -3.29
C MET A 279 -7.53 -22.80 -2.67
N MET A 280 -7.98 -21.75 -1.99
CA MET A 280 -9.32 -21.66 -1.41
C MET A 280 -10.41 -21.70 -2.48
N ASP A 281 -10.21 -21.04 -3.63
CA ASP A 281 -11.13 -21.11 -4.75
C ASP A 281 -11.21 -22.53 -5.34
N ALA A 282 -10.08 -23.24 -5.42
CA ALA A 282 -10.05 -24.63 -5.90
C ALA A 282 -10.80 -25.56 -4.96
N ILE A 283 -10.62 -25.42 -3.64
CA ILE A 283 -11.36 -26.20 -2.64
C ILE A 283 -12.84 -25.91 -2.72
N GLU A 284 -13.23 -24.64 -2.75
CA GLU A 284 -14.65 -24.26 -2.91
C GLU A 284 -15.26 -24.87 -4.16
N TYR A 285 -14.53 -24.87 -5.28
CA TYR A 285 -14.96 -25.51 -6.52
C TYR A 285 -15.16 -27.02 -6.37
N LEU A 286 -14.20 -27.71 -5.73
CA LEU A 286 -14.29 -29.17 -5.48
C LEU A 286 -15.49 -29.51 -4.60
N LEU A 287 -15.70 -28.77 -3.51
CA LEU A 287 -16.84 -28.97 -2.60
C LEU A 287 -18.20 -28.72 -3.28
N LYS A 288 -18.28 -27.73 -4.17
CA LYS A 288 -19.53 -27.43 -4.90
C LYS A 288 -19.86 -28.46 -5.99
N ASN A 289 -18.86 -29.08 -6.59
CA ASN A 289 -19.05 -29.92 -7.77
C ASN A 289 -18.92 -31.44 -7.48
N ASN A 290 -18.56 -31.82 -6.26
CA ASN A 290 -18.42 -33.24 -5.88
C ASN A 290 -19.17 -33.46 -4.56
N LYS A 291 -19.67 -34.70 -4.41
CA LYS A 291 -20.32 -35.15 -3.17
C LYS A 291 -19.34 -36.05 -2.41
N PHE A 292 -18.66 -35.50 -1.41
CA PHE A 292 -17.84 -36.25 -0.46
C PHE A 292 -17.92 -35.58 0.91
N ASP A 293 -17.73 -36.34 1.96
CA ASP A 293 -17.56 -35.84 3.33
C ASP A 293 -16.06 -35.64 3.61
N HIS A 294 -15.70 -34.68 4.49
CA HIS A 294 -14.31 -34.48 4.91
C HIS A 294 -13.68 -35.76 5.45
N LYS A 295 -14.47 -36.68 6.00
CA LYS A 295 -14.04 -38.00 6.50
C LYS A 295 -13.64 -38.97 5.39
N ASP A 296 -14.06 -38.73 4.17
CA ASP A 296 -13.73 -39.59 3.01
C ASP A 296 -12.37 -39.21 2.41
N ILE A 297 -11.78 -38.08 2.86
CA ILE A 297 -10.50 -37.57 2.34
C ILE A 297 -9.36 -38.33 3.04
N THR A 298 -8.60 -39.12 2.28
CA THR A 298 -7.41 -39.83 2.76
C THR A 298 -6.11 -39.02 2.53
N GLU A 299 -6.07 -38.21 1.50
CA GLU A 299 -4.93 -37.40 1.14
C GLU A 299 -5.37 -36.16 0.36
N LEU A 300 -4.70 -35.03 0.60
CA LEU A 300 -4.87 -33.79 -0.15
C LEU A 300 -3.50 -33.31 -0.63
N VAL A 301 -3.31 -33.28 -1.94
CA VAL A 301 -2.09 -32.78 -2.57
C VAL A 301 -2.36 -31.41 -3.20
N VAL A 302 -1.51 -30.44 -2.88
CA VAL A 302 -1.61 -29.07 -3.39
C VAL A 302 -0.32 -28.68 -4.08
N ASP A 303 -0.39 -28.49 -5.38
CA ASP A 303 0.71 -27.98 -6.17
C ASP A 303 0.70 -26.46 -6.21
N ILE A 304 1.80 -25.84 -5.84
CA ILE A 304 1.96 -24.39 -5.87
C ILE A 304 3.26 -23.99 -6.59
N PRO A 305 3.32 -22.80 -7.21
CA PRO A 305 4.55 -22.32 -7.84
C PRO A 305 5.70 -22.21 -6.84
N SER A 306 6.88 -22.71 -7.21
CA SER A 306 8.06 -22.76 -6.33
C SER A 306 8.52 -21.41 -5.80
N ASP A 307 8.21 -20.33 -6.49
CA ASP A 307 8.50 -18.95 -6.07
C ASP A 307 7.52 -18.41 -5.02
N ARG A 308 6.40 -19.09 -4.79
CA ARG A 308 5.37 -18.76 -3.79
C ARG A 308 5.40 -19.67 -2.56
N TYR A 309 5.94 -20.87 -2.70
CA TYR A 309 5.97 -21.90 -1.66
C TYR A 309 6.46 -21.39 -0.32
N HIS A 310 7.60 -20.71 -0.29
CA HIS A 310 8.23 -20.21 0.94
C HIS A 310 7.41 -19.14 1.69
N ILE A 311 6.43 -18.51 1.03
CA ILE A 311 5.57 -17.48 1.64
C ILE A 311 4.51 -18.11 2.55
N VAL A 312 4.01 -19.28 2.18
CA VAL A 312 2.80 -19.86 2.79
C VAL A 312 3.01 -21.26 3.38
N ASN A 313 4.18 -21.86 3.17
CA ASN A 313 4.46 -23.21 3.66
C ASN A 313 4.79 -23.20 5.14
N ASP A 314 4.09 -24.01 5.91
CA ASP A 314 4.31 -24.29 7.35
C ASP A 314 4.53 -23.00 8.20
N ARG A 315 3.64 -22.03 8.00
CA ARG A 315 3.74 -20.75 8.71
C ARG A 315 3.06 -20.82 10.08
N LYS A 316 3.69 -20.21 11.08
CA LYS A 316 3.10 -20.06 12.42
C LYS A 316 1.90 -19.12 12.45
N ILE A 317 1.84 -18.17 11.53
CA ILE A 317 0.71 -17.27 11.35
C ILE A 317 -0.35 -18.00 10.53
N LEU A 318 -1.49 -18.31 11.13
CA LEU A 318 -2.52 -19.18 10.54
C LEU A 318 -3.11 -18.62 9.24
N SER A 319 -3.32 -17.31 9.15
CA SER A 319 -3.86 -16.64 7.95
C SER A 319 -2.95 -16.68 6.72
N ILE A 320 -1.70 -17.13 6.87
CA ILE A 320 -0.75 -17.34 5.77
C ILE A 320 -0.16 -18.76 5.76
N SER A 321 -0.75 -19.72 6.50
CA SER A 321 -0.34 -21.12 6.51
C SER A 321 -1.24 -21.94 5.58
N ALA A 322 -0.72 -22.37 4.44
CA ALA A 322 -1.48 -23.13 3.46
C ALA A 322 -2.01 -24.43 4.07
N GLN A 323 -1.19 -25.17 4.79
CA GLN A 323 -1.59 -26.44 5.43
C GLN A 323 -2.75 -26.27 6.41
N HIS A 324 -2.68 -25.22 7.26
CA HIS A 324 -3.74 -24.94 8.21
C HIS A 324 -5.05 -24.56 7.50
N LEU A 325 -4.98 -23.60 6.58
CA LEU A 325 -6.19 -23.06 5.92
C LEU A 325 -6.90 -24.04 5.01
N ILE A 326 -6.16 -25.01 4.46
CA ILE A 326 -6.74 -26.07 3.62
C ILE A 326 -7.39 -27.19 4.47
N ALA A 327 -6.89 -27.40 5.69
CA ALA A 327 -7.36 -28.44 6.58
C ALA A 327 -8.62 -28.06 7.40
N VAL A 328 -8.96 -26.78 7.52
CA VAL A 328 -10.12 -26.28 8.27
C VAL A 328 -11.27 -25.89 7.37
#